data_dae304ea87f6dafc5436839e7f8b8ecd
#
_entry.id   dae304ea87f6dafc5436839e7f8b8ecd
#
_cell.length_a   1.000
_cell.length_b   1.000
_cell.length_c   1.000
_cell.angle_alpha   90.00
_cell.angle_beta   90.00
_cell.angle_gamma   90.00
#
_symmetry.space_group_name_H-M   'P 1'
#
loop_
_entity.id
_entity.type
_entity.pdbx_description
1 polymer ?
#
loop_
_entity_poly.entity_id
_entity_poly.type
_entity_poly.pdbx_seq_one_letter_code
_entity_poly.pdbx_strand_id
1 'polypeptide(L)'
;MRKRLALSTLLAVLATMLVLVQPAQAAVGLRVSGTRVVEANGTPFVMRGVNHAHVWYPSQTSSFAAIKSYGANTVRVVLGSGQRWGPTSAGEVANVISLCKQSRLICVLEVHDTTGFGEEAAAASLDQAAGYWISVASALAGQENHVVINLGNEPFGNNQQVSATWATATSNAIVRLRNAGLDHLIMADAPMWGQDWQNIMRDNASTVFNADPDRNTVFSVHMYGVYDTAAEINAYFDAFRTAGLPLVVGEFGHNHSDGNPDEDTIMAQAQARGLGYIGWSWSGNSGGVEYLDMVTGFNPNSLTPWGERILNGANGIRQTSREATIYGGGGGDTEPPTTPGTPVASNVTATSVTLNWAASTDNTGVAGYDVYRATGASGGTFALVGSPTTNTFTATGLAAATTYRFSVRARDAVPNVSASSGALTVTTASGGGGGACRVTYSATNWGGSNGFTANVTVTNTGSSALDGWTLDFAYAAGQRVIPPGWGAVWSQSAGGDVSAVNLDWNARLAPNASTGIGFTGTYNGSNPAPTSFTINGNACTTG
;
A
#
# COMPACT_ATOMS: atom_id res chain seq x y z
N MET A 1 45.78 76.74 12.08
CA MET A 1 45.73 75.54 11.25
C MET A 1 44.91 74.45 11.99
N ARG A 2 43.65 74.32 11.67
CA ARG A 2 42.80 73.31 12.29
C ARG A 2 42.38 72.30 11.20
N LYS A 3 42.84 71.06 11.31
CA LYS A 3 42.46 69.95 10.44
C LYS A 3 41.06 69.45 10.87
N ARG A 4 40.12 69.47 9.95
CA ARG A 4 38.81 68.85 10.12
C ARG A 4 38.88 67.39 9.59
N LEU A 5 38.61 66.44 10.45
CA LEU A 5 38.36 65.01 10.10
C LEU A 5 36.92 64.90 9.62
N ALA A 6 36.74 64.39 8.43
CA ALA A 6 35.44 63.99 7.93
C ALA A 6 35.18 62.51 8.25
N LEU A 7 34.12 62.24 9.01
CA LEU A 7 33.67 60.87 9.36
C LEU A 7 32.62 60.47 8.32
N SER A 8 32.97 59.53 7.45
CA SER A 8 32.04 58.92 6.47
C SER A 8 31.31 57.75 7.11
N THR A 9 30.05 57.90 7.43
CA THR A 9 29.15 56.85 7.87
C THR A 9 28.66 56.06 6.66
N LEU A 10 29.09 54.79 6.56
CA LEU A 10 28.62 53.80 5.57
C LEU A 10 27.31 53.17 6.10
N LEU A 11 26.18 53.55 5.51
CA LEU A 11 24.89 52.93 5.81
C LEU A 11 24.75 51.65 4.97
N ALA A 12 24.91 50.47 5.60
CA ALA A 12 24.61 49.18 4.97
C ALA A 12 23.08 48.94 5.04
N VAL A 13 22.42 49.03 3.91
CA VAL A 13 20.99 48.65 3.77
C VAL A 13 20.93 47.12 3.62
N LEU A 14 20.50 46.42 4.67
CA LEU A 14 20.20 45.00 4.64
C LEU A 14 18.81 44.87 3.99
N ALA A 15 18.77 44.52 2.71
CA ALA A 15 17.51 44.12 2.03
C ALA A 15 17.15 42.69 2.46
N THR A 16 16.32 42.54 3.45
CA THR A 16 15.64 41.26 3.76
C THR A 16 14.65 40.98 2.64
N MET A 17 14.98 40.03 1.74
CA MET A 17 14.00 39.44 0.84
C MET A 17 12.99 38.66 1.71
N LEU A 18 11.83 39.22 1.93
CA LEU A 18 10.66 38.45 2.37
C LEU A 18 10.26 37.55 1.19
N VAL A 19 10.63 36.28 1.28
CA VAL A 19 10.00 35.25 0.45
C VAL A 19 8.56 35.14 0.94
N LEU A 20 7.64 35.81 0.25
CA LEU A 20 6.21 35.58 0.42
C LEU A 20 5.95 34.13 -0.04
N VAL A 21 5.88 33.20 0.90
CA VAL A 21 5.29 31.89 0.66
C VAL A 21 3.82 32.18 0.35
N GLN A 22 3.45 32.18 -0.94
CA GLN A 22 2.05 32.20 -1.31
C GLN A 22 1.40 30.97 -0.67
N PRO A 23 0.26 31.12 0.02
CA PRO A 23 -0.50 29.96 0.43
C PRO A 23 -0.82 29.13 -0.81
N ALA A 24 -0.56 27.83 -0.76
CA ALA A 24 -0.93 26.92 -1.83
C ALA A 24 -2.40 27.18 -2.17
N GLN A 25 -2.68 27.53 -3.42
CA GLN A 25 -4.04 27.73 -3.89
C GLN A 25 -4.76 26.39 -3.71
N ALA A 26 -5.90 26.38 -3.02
CA ALA A 26 -6.64 25.14 -2.81
C ALA A 26 -6.99 24.55 -4.17
N ALA A 27 -6.58 23.30 -4.41
CA ALA A 27 -6.87 22.63 -5.67
C ALA A 27 -8.37 22.69 -5.97
N VAL A 28 -8.71 23.06 -7.18
CA VAL A 28 -10.09 23.15 -7.66
C VAL A 28 -10.52 21.78 -8.16
N GLY A 29 -11.72 21.33 -7.80
CA GLY A 29 -12.26 20.07 -8.30
C GLY A 29 -11.86 18.85 -7.47
N LEU A 30 -11.60 17.74 -8.17
CA LEU A 30 -11.09 16.49 -7.56
C LEU A 30 -9.70 16.78 -6.97
N ARG A 31 -9.51 16.35 -5.72
CA ARG A 31 -8.25 16.63 -5.04
C ARG A 31 -7.86 15.56 -4.02
N VAL A 32 -6.60 15.56 -3.67
CA VAL A 32 -6.06 14.72 -2.60
C VAL A 32 -6.40 15.30 -1.23
N SER A 33 -6.83 14.45 -0.31
CA SER A 33 -7.00 14.75 1.11
C SER A 33 -6.48 13.58 1.95
N GLY A 34 -5.29 13.72 2.51
CA GLY A 34 -4.57 12.60 3.15
C GLY A 34 -4.29 11.50 2.14
N THR A 35 -4.74 10.29 2.43
CA THR A 35 -4.58 9.12 1.55
C THR A 35 -5.72 8.93 0.53
N ARG A 36 -6.60 9.92 0.37
CA ARG A 36 -7.85 9.79 -0.40
C ARG A 36 -7.94 10.81 -1.50
N VAL A 37 -8.68 10.45 -2.55
CA VAL A 37 -9.23 11.40 -3.50
C VAL A 37 -10.57 11.87 -2.95
N VAL A 38 -10.83 13.18 -2.98
CA VAL A 38 -12.10 13.79 -2.61
C VAL A 38 -12.61 14.71 -3.72
N GLU A 39 -13.92 14.87 -3.79
CA GLU A 39 -14.55 15.84 -4.67
C GLU A 39 -14.40 17.28 -4.15
N ALA A 40 -14.76 18.28 -4.95
CA ALA A 40 -14.66 19.69 -4.58
C ALA A 40 -15.35 20.02 -3.25
N ASN A 41 -16.47 19.36 -2.95
CA ASN A 41 -17.22 19.52 -1.70
C ASN A 41 -16.61 18.76 -0.49
N GLY A 42 -15.51 18.03 -0.71
CA GLY A 42 -14.84 17.24 0.33
C GLY A 42 -15.34 15.79 0.48
N THR A 43 -16.37 15.39 -0.27
CA THR A 43 -16.86 14.00 -0.26
C THR A 43 -15.79 13.07 -0.83
N PRO A 44 -15.45 11.96 -0.16
CA PRO A 44 -14.53 10.97 -0.69
C PRO A 44 -15.04 10.39 -2.00
N PHE A 45 -14.14 10.28 -2.98
CA PHE A 45 -14.42 9.67 -4.27
C PHE A 45 -13.51 8.45 -4.48
N VAL A 46 -14.13 7.27 -4.53
CA VAL A 46 -13.44 6.01 -4.75
C VAL A 46 -13.70 5.55 -6.19
N MET A 47 -12.67 5.57 -7.02
CA MET A 47 -12.77 5.20 -8.42
C MET A 47 -13.15 3.72 -8.54
N ARG A 48 -14.21 3.44 -9.29
CA ARG A 48 -14.68 2.12 -9.68
C ARG A 48 -14.96 2.15 -11.16
N GLY A 49 -14.02 1.65 -11.95
CA GLY A 49 -14.10 1.86 -13.39
C GLY A 49 -13.41 0.82 -14.24
N VAL A 50 -13.43 1.10 -15.52
CA VAL A 50 -12.79 0.30 -16.55
C VAL A 50 -11.99 1.19 -17.50
N ASN A 51 -10.99 0.61 -18.15
CA ASN A 51 -10.24 1.26 -19.22
C ASN A 51 -11.01 1.14 -20.55
N HIS A 52 -10.98 2.19 -21.38
CA HIS A 52 -11.58 2.23 -22.72
C HIS A 52 -10.54 2.59 -23.76
N ALA A 53 -10.36 1.72 -24.72
CA ALA A 53 -9.34 1.76 -25.77
C ALA A 53 -9.65 2.78 -26.88
N HIS A 54 -9.93 4.05 -26.52
CA HIS A 54 -10.49 5.08 -27.41
C HIS A 54 -9.59 5.40 -28.60
N VAL A 55 -8.28 5.56 -28.41
CA VAL A 55 -7.36 5.93 -29.51
C VAL A 55 -7.40 4.94 -30.67
N TRP A 56 -7.66 3.67 -30.40
CA TRP A 56 -7.77 2.62 -31.41
C TRP A 56 -9.20 2.42 -31.93
N TYR A 57 -10.20 2.79 -31.14
CA TYR A 57 -11.62 2.59 -31.43
C TYR A 57 -12.44 3.87 -31.17
N PRO A 58 -12.12 5.01 -31.82
CA PRO A 58 -12.75 6.31 -31.53
C PRO A 58 -14.25 6.35 -31.87
N SER A 59 -14.73 5.45 -32.71
CA SER A 59 -16.16 5.33 -33.05
C SER A 59 -16.99 4.61 -31.99
N GLN A 60 -16.38 3.93 -31.01
CA GLN A 60 -17.08 3.16 -29.98
C GLN A 60 -17.60 4.07 -28.83
N THR A 61 -18.24 5.16 -29.18
CA THR A 61 -18.74 6.17 -28.22
C THR A 61 -19.87 5.67 -27.33
N SER A 62 -20.63 4.66 -27.78
CA SER A 62 -21.66 4.00 -26.96
C SER A 62 -21.10 3.25 -25.74
N SER A 63 -19.80 2.95 -25.74
CA SER A 63 -19.13 2.28 -24.60
C SER A 63 -19.25 3.08 -23.30
N PHE A 64 -19.24 4.41 -23.34
CA PHE A 64 -19.36 5.23 -22.13
C PHE A 64 -20.69 5.00 -21.41
N ALA A 65 -21.80 5.04 -22.13
CA ALA A 65 -23.13 4.75 -21.57
C ALA A 65 -23.25 3.28 -21.13
N ALA A 66 -22.67 2.36 -21.89
CA ALA A 66 -22.66 0.92 -21.57
C ALA A 66 -21.87 0.66 -20.26
N ILE A 67 -20.66 1.22 -20.13
CA ILE A 67 -19.83 1.14 -18.91
C ILE A 67 -20.63 1.66 -17.70
N LYS A 68 -21.30 2.81 -17.86
CA LYS A 68 -22.17 3.38 -16.81
C LYS A 68 -23.31 2.47 -16.42
N SER A 69 -23.93 1.78 -17.38
CA SER A 69 -25.06 0.88 -17.10
C SER A 69 -24.69 -0.31 -16.19
N TYR A 70 -23.42 -0.65 -16.13
CA TYR A 70 -22.85 -1.62 -15.19
C TYR A 70 -22.45 -1.02 -13.84
N GLY A 71 -22.77 0.27 -13.61
CA GLY A 71 -22.57 0.93 -12.32
C GLY A 71 -21.25 1.65 -12.16
N ALA A 72 -20.37 1.69 -13.15
CA ALA A 72 -19.09 2.41 -13.05
C ALA A 72 -19.31 3.91 -12.73
N ASN A 73 -18.39 4.48 -11.97
CA ASN A 73 -18.32 5.91 -11.71
C ASN A 73 -17.13 6.58 -12.41
N THR A 74 -16.23 5.80 -12.97
CA THR A 74 -15.00 6.24 -13.63
C THR A 74 -14.79 5.47 -14.93
N VAL A 75 -14.23 6.14 -15.92
CA VAL A 75 -13.66 5.52 -17.12
C VAL A 75 -12.27 6.09 -17.36
N ARG A 76 -11.26 5.23 -17.52
CA ARG A 76 -9.92 5.63 -17.94
C ARG A 76 -9.84 5.49 -19.45
N VAL A 77 -9.55 6.59 -20.15
CA VAL A 77 -9.67 6.70 -21.60
C VAL A 77 -8.29 6.81 -22.21
N VAL A 78 -7.97 5.85 -23.07
CA VAL A 78 -6.72 5.76 -23.81
C VAL A 78 -6.68 6.81 -24.91
N LEU A 79 -5.72 7.73 -24.87
CA LEU A 79 -5.48 8.77 -25.86
C LEU A 79 -4.08 8.62 -26.48
N GLY A 80 -3.88 9.20 -27.66
CA GLY A 80 -2.57 9.29 -28.31
C GLY A 80 -2.01 10.70 -28.26
N SER A 81 -0.70 10.83 -28.05
CA SER A 81 0.02 12.11 -28.11
C SER A 81 0.57 12.44 -29.51
N GLY A 82 0.55 11.49 -30.42
CA GLY A 82 1.12 11.62 -31.75
C GLY A 82 2.55 11.08 -31.88
N GLN A 83 3.12 10.53 -30.82
CA GLN A 83 4.47 9.94 -30.87
C GLN A 83 4.43 8.49 -31.38
N ARG A 84 3.54 7.69 -30.86
CA ARG A 84 3.35 6.27 -31.25
C ARG A 84 2.01 6.05 -31.94
N TRP A 85 0.96 6.67 -31.43
CA TRP A 85 -0.38 6.65 -32.01
C TRP A 85 -0.81 8.05 -32.41
N GLY A 86 -1.71 8.16 -33.39
CA GLY A 86 -2.17 9.45 -33.92
C GLY A 86 -2.66 10.37 -32.79
N PRO A 87 -2.37 11.69 -32.86
CA PRO A 87 -2.68 12.60 -31.77
C PRO A 87 -4.19 12.75 -31.62
N THR A 88 -4.69 12.53 -30.41
CA THR A 88 -6.06 12.89 -30.04
C THR A 88 -6.13 14.41 -29.93
N SER A 89 -6.85 15.07 -30.83
CA SER A 89 -6.92 16.54 -30.90
C SER A 89 -7.66 17.12 -29.69
N ALA A 90 -7.48 18.42 -29.42
CA ALA A 90 -8.24 19.13 -28.37
C ALA A 90 -9.77 19.01 -28.58
N GLY A 91 -10.24 19.03 -29.83
CA GLY A 91 -11.66 18.81 -30.15
C GLY A 91 -12.15 17.42 -29.79
N GLU A 92 -11.34 16.40 -30.05
CA GLU A 92 -11.63 15.01 -29.67
C GLU A 92 -11.60 14.83 -28.14
N VAL A 93 -10.61 15.40 -27.45
CA VAL A 93 -10.55 15.41 -25.98
C VAL A 93 -11.81 16.04 -25.40
N ALA A 94 -12.25 17.17 -25.93
CA ALA A 94 -13.50 17.83 -25.48
C ALA A 94 -14.72 16.93 -25.73
N ASN A 95 -14.77 16.21 -26.86
CA ASN A 95 -15.84 15.24 -27.14
C ASN A 95 -15.82 14.08 -26.15
N VAL A 96 -14.66 13.49 -25.85
CA VAL A 96 -14.50 12.42 -24.86
C VAL A 96 -14.98 12.89 -23.48
N ILE A 97 -14.58 14.09 -23.03
CA ILE A 97 -15.05 14.68 -21.77
C ILE A 97 -16.58 14.83 -21.78
N SER A 98 -17.15 15.26 -22.91
CA SER A 98 -18.61 15.38 -23.06
C SER A 98 -19.32 14.03 -22.91
N LEU A 99 -18.78 12.96 -23.52
CA LEU A 99 -19.30 11.59 -23.42
C LEU A 99 -19.23 11.08 -21.96
N CYS A 100 -18.12 11.31 -21.27
CA CYS A 100 -18.00 11.01 -19.84
C CYS A 100 -19.09 11.71 -19.04
N LYS A 101 -19.25 13.04 -19.24
CA LYS A 101 -20.23 13.85 -18.50
C LYS A 101 -21.67 13.43 -18.79
N GLN A 102 -22.01 13.17 -20.05
CA GLN A 102 -23.33 12.65 -20.44
C GLN A 102 -23.61 11.28 -19.79
N SER A 103 -22.59 10.46 -19.64
CA SER A 103 -22.68 9.17 -18.98
C SER A 103 -22.48 9.25 -17.47
N ARG A 104 -22.31 10.45 -16.88
CA ARG A 104 -22.12 10.64 -15.43
C ARG A 104 -20.93 9.84 -14.89
N LEU A 105 -19.81 9.87 -15.63
CA LEU A 105 -18.54 9.23 -15.30
C LEU A 105 -17.47 10.30 -15.04
N ILE A 106 -16.61 10.07 -14.07
CA ILE A 106 -15.35 10.79 -13.96
C ILE A 106 -14.41 10.26 -15.02
N CYS A 107 -13.80 11.16 -15.78
CA CYS A 107 -12.95 10.86 -16.92
C CYS A 107 -11.48 10.88 -16.47
N VAL A 108 -10.82 9.75 -16.44
CA VAL A 108 -9.36 9.67 -16.31
C VAL A 108 -8.80 9.61 -17.74
N LEU A 109 -8.19 10.70 -18.18
CA LEU A 109 -7.59 10.78 -19.51
C LEU A 109 -6.12 10.40 -19.41
N GLU A 110 -5.64 9.49 -20.26
CA GLU A 110 -4.24 9.04 -20.23
C GLU A 110 -3.60 9.10 -21.61
N VAL A 111 -2.29 9.36 -21.66
CA VAL A 111 -1.45 9.28 -22.86
C VAL A 111 -0.77 7.91 -22.91
N HIS A 112 -1.19 7.07 -23.84
CA HIS A 112 -0.68 5.69 -23.94
C HIS A 112 0.70 5.60 -24.62
N ASP A 113 1.09 6.65 -25.35
CA ASP A 113 2.36 6.70 -26.10
C ASP A 113 3.60 6.52 -25.20
N THR A 114 3.49 6.72 -23.88
CA THR A 114 4.62 6.59 -22.94
C THR A 114 4.97 5.15 -22.57
N THR A 115 4.09 4.20 -22.91
CA THR A 115 4.23 2.79 -22.51
C THR A 115 5.58 2.21 -22.90
N GLY A 116 6.35 1.79 -21.89
CA GLY A 116 7.65 1.13 -22.07
C GLY A 116 8.79 2.06 -22.46
N PHE A 117 8.71 3.38 -22.18
CA PHE A 117 9.80 4.32 -22.51
C PHE A 117 11.16 3.83 -21.98
N GLY A 118 12.19 3.96 -22.82
CA GLY A 118 13.55 3.48 -22.54
C GLY A 118 13.79 2.02 -22.93
N GLU A 119 12.73 1.30 -23.32
CA GLU A 119 12.77 -0.06 -23.85
C GLU A 119 12.10 -0.10 -25.24
N GLU A 120 10.93 0.49 -25.36
CA GLU A 120 10.21 0.66 -26.62
C GLU A 120 10.69 1.89 -27.39
N ALA A 121 11.23 1.70 -28.59
CA ALA A 121 11.85 2.77 -29.39
C ALA A 121 10.89 3.90 -29.79
N ALA A 122 9.59 3.60 -29.92
CA ALA A 122 8.55 4.57 -30.29
C ALA A 122 7.86 5.23 -29.08
N ALA A 123 8.22 4.84 -27.86
CA ALA A 123 7.57 5.37 -26.68
C ALA A 123 7.95 6.84 -26.42
N ALA A 124 6.96 7.63 -26.02
CA ALA A 124 7.15 9.01 -25.63
C ALA A 124 7.74 9.13 -24.22
N SER A 125 8.56 10.14 -23.98
CA SER A 125 8.95 10.52 -22.62
C SER A 125 7.81 11.23 -21.89
N LEU A 126 7.86 11.29 -20.56
CA LEU A 126 6.91 12.08 -19.76
C LEU A 126 6.95 13.58 -20.09
N ASP A 127 8.10 14.11 -20.52
CA ASP A 127 8.19 15.50 -20.98
C ASP A 127 7.41 15.73 -22.29
N GLN A 128 7.46 14.77 -23.23
CA GLN A 128 6.64 14.82 -24.45
C GLN A 128 5.16 14.69 -24.13
N ALA A 129 4.77 13.80 -23.21
CA ALA A 129 3.40 13.69 -22.73
C ALA A 129 2.90 14.98 -22.07
N ALA A 130 3.72 15.62 -21.22
CA ALA A 130 3.40 16.93 -20.66
C ALA A 130 3.21 18.01 -21.73
N GLY A 131 4.02 17.98 -22.78
CA GLY A 131 3.84 18.84 -23.96
C GLY A 131 2.49 18.63 -24.65
N TYR A 132 2.05 17.38 -24.80
CA TYR A 132 0.74 17.06 -25.34
C TYR A 132 -0.39 17.61 -24.46
N TRP A 133 -0.36 17.38 -23.13
CA TRP A 133 -1.37 17.89 -22.22
C TRP A 133 -1.53 19.41 -22.31
N ILE A 134 -0.40 20.14 -22.41
CA ILE A 134 -0.40 21.58 -22.61
C ILE A 134 -1.03 21.96 -23.96
N SER A 135 -0.79 21.20 -25.02
CA SER A 135 -1.34 21.46 -26.35
C SER A 135 -2.86 21.34 -26.40
N VAL A 136 -3.45 20.50 -25.55
CA VAL A 136 -4.90 20.28 -25.44
C VAL A 136 -5.54 20.98 -24.22
N ALA A 137 -4.81 21.86 -23.54
CA ALA A 137 -5.26 22.54 -22.31
C ALA A 137 -6.59 23.27 -22.48
N SER A 138 -6.90 23.77 -23.68
CA SER A 138 -8.20 24.43 -23.95
C SER A 138 -9.42 23.51 -23.79
N ALA A 139 -9.24 22.18 -23.95
CA ALA A 139 -10.30 21.21 -23.72
C ALA A 139 -10.41 20.81 -22.23
N LEU A 140 -9.36 21.00 -21.46
CA LEU A 140 -9.26 20.64 -20.05
C LEU A 140 -9.71 21.76 -19.13
N ALA A 141 -9.56 23.02 -19.54
CA ALA A 141 -9.86 24.20 -18.71
C ALA A 141 -11.29 24.17 -18.18
N GLY A 142 -11.45 24.30 -16.83
CA GLY A 142 -12.74 24.24 -16.15
C GLY A 142 -13.35 22.85 -16.02
N GLN A 143 -12.57 21.78 -16.26
CA GLN A 143 -13.02 20.39 -16.13
C GLN A 143 -12.49 19.68 -14.88
N GLU A 144 -11.90 20.40 -13.94
CA GLU A 144 -11.22 19.87 -12.75
C GLU A 144 -12.15 19.02 -11.85
N ASN A 145 -13.47 19.24 -11.93
CA ASN A 145 -14.47 18.41 -11.26
C ASN A 145 -14.79 17.08 -11.96
N HIS A 146 -14.41 16.94 -13.22
CA HIS A 146 -14.84 15.83 -14.09
C HIS A 146 -13.68 15.03 -14.65
N VAL A 147 -12.47 15.59 -14.64
CA VAL A 147 -11.30 15.06 -15.33
C VAL A 147 -10.14 14.90 -14.36
N VAL A 148 -9.50 13.73 -14.45
CA VAL A 148 -8.19 13.42 -13.89
C VAL A 148 -7.21 13.30 -15.06
N ILE A 149 -6.06 13.95 -14.98
CA ILE A 149 -4.99 13.82 -15.97
C ILE A 149 -4.06 12.70 -15.52
N ASN A 150 -4.12 11.54 -16.20
CA ASN A 150 -3.12 10.50 -16.03
C ASN A 150 -1.94 10.83 -16.93
N LEU A 151 -0.84 11.21 -16.31
CA LEU A 151 0.31 11.86 -16.91
C LEU A 151 0.86 11.12 -18.14
N GLY A 152 0.96 9.80 -18.05
CA GLY A 152 1.32 8.88 -19.12
C GLY A 152 1.24 7.45 -18.64
N ASN A 153 0.76 6.55 -19.51
CA ASN A 153 0.63 5.13 -19.24
C ASN A 153 2.01 4.47 -19.12
N GLU A 154 2.23 3.68 -18.07
CA GLU A 154 3.42 2.82 -17.90
C GLU A 154 4.73 3.47 -18.38
N PRO A 155 5.08 4.64 -17.84
CA PRO A 155 5.98 5.59 -18.50
C PRO A 155 7.43 5.12 -18.63
N PHE A 156 7.78 3.94 -18.08
CA PHE A 156 9.11 3.35 -18.16
C PHE A 156 9.00 1.82 -18.25
N GLY A 157 9.78 1.22 -19.17
CA GLY A 157 9.98 -0.22 -19.27
C GLY A 157 10.97 -0.75 -18.21
N ASN A 158 11.53 -1.95 -18.46
CA ASN A 158 12.43 -2.63 -17.52
C ASN A 158 13.89 -2.15 -17.57
N ASN A 159 14.21 -1.14 -18.39
CA ASN A 159 15.55 -0.55 -18.39
C ASN A 159 15.81 0.18 -17.06
N GLN A 160 16.58 -0.44 -16.17
CA GLN A 160 16.81 0.04 -14.81
C GLN A 160 17.42 1.44 -14.73
N GLN A 161 18.35 1.80 -15.65
CA GLN A 161 18.97 3.12 -15.66
C GLN A 161 17.95 4.19 -16.02
N VAL A 162 17.05 3.90 -16.96
CA VAL A 162 15.99 4.83 -17.36
C VAL A 162 14.92 4.91 -16.28
N SER A 163 14.46 3.78 -15.76
CA SER A 163 13.41 3.72 -14.72
C SER A 163 13.85 4.35 -13.39
N ALA A 164 15.14 4.33 -13.06
CA ALA A 164 15.68 5.04 -11.90
C ALA A 164 15.46 6.57 -11.97
N THR A 165 15.18 7.11 -13.16
CA THR A 165 14.88 8.55 -13.34
C THR A 165 13.40 8.90 -13.10
N TRP A 166 12.54 7.92 -12.80
CA TRP A 166 11.10 8.07 -12.68
C TRP A 166 10.69 9.25 -11.80
N ALA A 167 11.23 9.35 -10.59
CA ALA A 167 10.88 10.41 -9.66
C ALA A 167 11.17 11.81 -10.21
N THR A 168 12.34 11.99 -10.83
CA THR A 168 12.74 13.28 -11.42
C THR A 168 11.90 13.61 -12.64
N ALA A 169 11.69 12.65 -13.55
CA ALA A 169 10.93 12.85 -14.77
C ALA A 169 9.45 13.16 -14.45
N THR A 170 8.85 12.41 -13.52
CA THR A 170 7.47 12.60 -13.08
C THR A 170 7.30 13.96 -12.39
N SER A 171 8.20 14.33 -11.46
CA SER A 171 8.16 15.62 -10.79
C SER A 171 8.26 16.78 -11.79
N ASN A 172 9.18 16.70 -12.75
CA ASN A 172 9.36 17.73 -13.77
C ASN A 172 8.12 17.88 -14.65
N ALA A 173 7.52 16.77 -15.07
CA ALA A 173 6.30 16.79 -15.86
C ALA A 173 5.13 17.39 -15.09
N ILE A 174 4.92 17.02 -13.83
CA ILE A 174 3.88 17.61 -12.96
C ILE A 174 4.09 19.12 -12.84
N VAL A 175 5.28 19.56 -12.45
CA VAL A 175 5.59 21.00 -12.30
C VAL A 175 5.36 21.76 -13.61
N ARG A 176 5.68 21.14 -14.76
CA ARG A 176 5.43 21.73 -16.07
C ARG A 176 3.95 21.91 -16.36
N LEU A 177 3.10 20.96 -15.96
CA LEU A 177 1.64 21.08 -16.08
C LEU A 177 1.09 22.17 -15.16
N ARG A 178 1.53 22.23 -13.90
CA ARG A 178 1.14 23.27 -12.95
C ARG A 178 1.52 24.67 -13.46
N ASN A 179 2.73 24.83 -13.99
CA ASN A 179 3.18 26.09 -14.60
C ASN A 179 2.35 26.49 -15.84
N ALA A 180 1.70 25.54 -16.49
CA ALA A 180 0.77 25.80 -17.59
C ALA A 180 -0.68 26.05 -17.14
N GLY A 181 -0.96 26.06 -15.82
CA GLY A 181 -2.29 26.32 -15.26
C GLY A 181 -3.23 25.12 -15.30
N LEU A 182 -2.69 23.89 -15.30
CA LEU A 182 -3.47 22.65 -15.20
C LEU A 182 -3.52 22.19 -13.74
N ASP A 183 -4.55 22.60 -13.01
CA ASP A 183 -4.74 22.36 -11.56
C ASP A 183 -5.50 21.05 -11.25
N HIS A 184 -5.74 20.23 -12.28
CA HIS A 184 -6.43 18.93 -12.18
C HIS A 184 -5.73 18.00 -11.19
N LEU A 185 -6.51 17.06 -10.62
CA LEU A 185 -5.91 15.86 -10.01
C LEU A 185 -5.03 15.15 -11.05
N ILE A 186 -3.75 15.00 -10.77
CA ILE A 186 -2.82 14.27 -11.62
C ILE A 186 -2.72 12.84 -11.11
N MET A 187 -2.79 11.88 -12.03
CA MET A 187 -2.50 10.47 -11.78
C MET A 187 -1.12 10.17 -12.35
N ALA A 188 -0.24 9.61 -11.52
CA ALA A 188 1.13 9.25 -11.89
C ALA A 188 1.32 7.74 -11.85
N ASP A 189 1.50 7.12 -13.01
CA ASP A 189 1.71 5.69 -13.12
C ASP A 189 3.12 5.28 -12.68
N ALA A 190 3.20 4.08 -12.14
CA ALA A 190 4.45 3.45 -11.75
C ALA A 190 5.34 3.13 -12.97
N PRO A 191 6.66 3.07 -12.79
CA PRO A 191 7.59 2.54 -13.79
C PRO A 191 7.53 1.01 -13.86
N MET A 192 8.42 0.41 -14.64
CA MET A 192 8.52 -1.05 -14.81
C MET A 192 7.22 -1.65 -15.36
N TRP A 193 6.74 -1.10 -16.50
CA TRP A 193 5.47 -1.48 -17.10
C TRP A 193 4.29 -1.34 -16.13
N GLY A 194 4.28 -0.24 -15.39
CA GLY A 194 3.23 0.08 -14.42
C GLY A 194 3.25 -0.76 -13.15
N GLN A 195 4.00 -1.87 -13.10
CA GLN A 195 3.93 -2.85 -12.02
C GLN A 195 4.85 -2.55 -10.82
N ASP A 196 5.79 -1.60 -10.96
CA ASP A 196 6.69 -1.18 -9.88
C ASP A 196 7.44 -2.32 -9.16
N TRP A 197 7.74 -3.43 -9.86
CA TRP A 197 8.30 -4.63 -9.24
C TRP A 197 9.66 -4.41 -8.55
N GLN A 198 10.32 -3.28 -8.81
CA GLN A 198 11.50 -2.83 -8.06
C GLN A 198 11.18 -1.79 -6.98
N ASN A 199 9.90 -1.48 -6.77
CA ASN A 199 9.44 -0.52 -5.77
C ASN A 199 9.96 0.92 -5.97
N ILE A 200 10.26 1.32 -7.19
CA ILE A 200 10.80 2.65 -7.51
C ILE A 200 9.78 3.73 -7.19
N MET A 201 8.51 3.57 -7.62
CA MET A 201 7.45 4.49 -7.25
C MET A 201 7.20 4.45 -5.74
N ARG A 202 7.03 3.27 -5.17
CA ARG A 202 6.77 3.11 -3.73
C ARG A 202 7.77 3.88 -2.87
N ASP A 203 9.05 3.77 -3.19
CA ASP A 203 10.13 4.33 -2.37
C ASP A 203 10.37 5.83 -2.64
N ASN A 204 9.87 6.37 -3.78
CA ASN A 204 10.07 7.75 -4.20
C ASN A 204 8.77 8.58 -4.29
N ALA A 205 7.61 7.99 -4.05
CA ALA A 205 6.31 8.67 -4.18
C ALA A 205 6.23 9.94 -3.32
N SER A 206 6.77 9.92 -2.10
CA SER A 206 6.83 11.10 -1.23
C SER A 206 7.62 12.26 -1.86
N THR A 207 8.69 11.97 -2.58
CA THR A 207 9.49 12.98 -3.29
C THR A 207 8.66 13.63 -4.40
N VAL A 208 7.98 12.82 -5.21
CA VAL A 208 7.11 13.30 -6.30
C VAL A 208 5.93 14.09 -5.75
N PHE A 209 5.25 13.60 -4.71
CA PHE A 209 4.13 14.29 -4.09
C PHE A 209 4.52 15.65 -3.51
N ASN A 210 5.72 15.75 -2.91
CA ASN A 210 6.23 17.01 -2.36
C ASN A 210 6.73 17.97 -3.45
N ALA A 211 7.06 17.48 -4.64
CA ALA A 211 7.45 18.31 -5.77
C ALA A 211 6.23 18.95 -6.48
N ASP A 212 5.04 18.37 -6.34
CA ASP A 212 3.79 18.98 -6.83
C ASP A 212 3.43 20.21 -5.96
N PRO A 213 3.46 21.44 -6.50
CA PRO A 213 3.12 22.65 -5.73
C PRO A 213 1.69 22.61 -5.14
N ASP A 214 0.75 21.91 -5.82
CA ASP A 214 -0.63 21.80 -5.37
C ASP A 214 -0.84 20.58 -4.45
N ARG A 215 0.13 19.69 -4.36
CA ARG A 215 0.02 18.38 -3.66
C ARG A 215 -1.23 17.62 -4.06
N ASN A 216 -1.54 17.68 -5.34
CA ASN A 216 -2.74 17.11 -5.95
C ASN A 216 -2.40 15.99 -6.94
N THR A 217 -1.56 15.04 -6.48
CA THR A 217 -1.12 13.86 -7.24
C THR A 217 -1.56 12.59 -6.54
N VAL A 218 -2.25 11.69 -7.26
CA VAL A 218 -2.55 10.30 -6.86
C VAL A 218 -1.61 9.36 -7.61
N PHE A 219 -1.08 8.36 -6.93
CA PHE A 219 -0.20 7.36 -7.52
C PHE A 219 -1.02 6.20 -8.08
N SER A 220 -0.58 5.63 -9.17
CA SER A 220 -1.26 4.56 -9.90
C SER A 220 -0.31 3.38 -10.11
N VAL A 221 -0.73 2.20 -9.69
CA VAL A 221 -0.02 0.94 -9.94
C VAL A 221 -0.86 0.06 -10.85
N HIS A 222 -0.20 -0.65 -11.78
CA HIS A 222 -0.81 -1.66 -12.63
C HIS A 222 -0.52 -3.04 -12.03
N MET A 223 -1.57 -3.76 -11.63
CA MET A 223 -1.41 -5.02 -10.93
C MET A 223 -1.68 -6.20 -11.88
N TYR A 224 -0.59 -6.74 -12.41
CA TYR A 224 -0.57 -7.93 -13.25
C TYR A 224 0.24 -9.04 -12.59
N GLY A 225 1.03 -9.83 -13.32
CA GLY A 225 1.66 -11.05 -12.82
C GLY A 225 2.59 -10.92 -11.62
N VAL A 226 3.10 -9.71 -11.33
CA VAL A 226 3.88 -9.41 -10.12
C VAL A 226 3.03 -9.49 -8.84
N TYR A 227 1.71 -9.39 -8.97
CA TYR A 227 0.76 -9.33 -7.84
C TYR A 227 -0.10 -10.59 -7.80
N ASP A 228 0.54 -11.76 -7.74
CA ASP A 228 -0.10 -13.08 -7.74
C ASP A 228 -0.42 -13.59 -6.33
N THR A 229 0.00 -12.88 -5.28
CA THR A 229 -0.26 -13.24 -3.89
C THR A 229 -0.88 -12.12 -3.07
N ALA A 230 -1.74 -12.51 -2.12
CA ALA A 230 -2.31 -11.57 -1.16
C ALA A 230 -1.24 -10.83 -0.33
N ALA A 231 -0.07 -11.44 -0.11
CA ALA A 231 1.01 -10.83 0.67
C ALA A 231 1.62 -9.63 -0.07
N GLU A 232 1.90 -9.75 -1.36
CA GLU A 232 2.47 -8.68 -2.19
C GLU A 232 1.51 -7.52 -2.33
N ILE A 233 0.23 -7.81 -2.66
CA ILE A 233 -0.83 -6.82 -2.78
C ILE A 233 -0.99 -6.02 -1.47
N ASN A 234 -1.10 -6.72 -0.33
CA ASN A 234 -1.25 -6.07 0.95
C ASN A 234 -0.02 -5.25 1.33
N ALA A 235 1.19 -5.78 1.12
CA ALA A 235 2.43 -5.07 1.41
C ALA A 235 2.54 -3.76 0.61
N TYR A 236 2.17 -3.79 -0.68
CA TYR A 236 2.19 -2.60 -1.53
C TYR A 236 1.17 -1.54 -1.07
N PHE A 237 -0.08 -1.94 -0.84
CA PHE A 237 -1.13 -1.03 -0.35
C PHE A 237 -0.79 -0.43 1.02
N ASP A 238 -0.25 -1.24 1.93
CA ASP A 238 0.11 -0.80 3.28
C ASP A 238 1.32 0.14 3.28
N ALA A 239 2.25 0.01 2.32
CA ALA A 239 3.35 0.94 2.16
C ALA A 239 2.86 2.37 1.85
N PHE A 240 1.95 2.54 0.89
CA PHE A 240 1.37 3.84 0.56
C PHE A 240 0.52 4.41 1.71
N ARG A 241 -0.27 3.56 2.36
CA ARG A 241 -1.03 3.97 3.55
C ARG A 241 -0.11 4.45 4.67
N THR A 242 0.99 3.76 4.92
CA THR A 242 1.98 4.11 5.95
C THR A 242 2.70 5.42 5.60
N ALA A 243 2.98 5.64 4.32
CA ALA A 243 3.56 6.89 3.83
C ALA A 243 2.56 8.07 3.86
N GLY A 244 1.27 7.80 4.09
CA GLY A 244 0.22 8.82 4.07
C GLY A 244 -0.12 9.33 2.66
N LEU A 245 0.12 8.52 1.63
CA LEU A 245 -0.02 8.87 0.22
C LEU A 245 -1.22 8.19 -0.43
N PRO A 246 -1.92 8.87 -1.36
CA PRO A 246 -3.05 8.29 -2.09
C PRO A 246 -2.56 7.33 -3.18
N LEU A 247 -3.23 6.18 -3.30
CA LEU A 247 -2.96 5.15 -4.29
C LEU A 247 -4.25 4.72 -4.99
N VAL A 248 -4.14 4.36 -6.25
CA VAL A 248 -5.18 3.70 -7.05
C VAL A 248 -4.56 2.53 -7.82
N VAL A 249 -5.33 1.48 -8.07
CA VAL A 249 -4.97 0.46 -9.06
C VAL A 249 -5.50 0.95 -10.40
N GLY A 250 -4.62 1.51 -11.25
CA GLY A 250 -4.97 2.14 -12.53
C GLY A 250 -5.28 1.13 -13.62
N GLU A 251 -4.65 -0.04 -13.53
CA GLU A 251 -4.94 -1.20 -14.36
C GLU A 251 -4.79 -2.49 -13.58
N PHE A 252 -5.61 -3.48 -13.90
CA PHE A 252 -5.42 -4.88 -13.52
C PHE A 252 -6.31 -5.78 -14.38
N GLY A 253 -5.95 -7.05 -14.45
CA GLY A 253 -6.72 -8.10 -15.11
C GLY A 253 -6.91 -9.30 -14.21
N HIS A 254 -7.43 -10.41 -14.76
CA HIS A 254 -7.53 -11.72 -14.11
C HIS A 254 -6.50 -12.70 -14.64
N ASN A 255 -5.79 -12.33 -15.69
CA ASN A 255 -4.75 -13.10 -16.33
C ASN A 255 -3.79 -12.14 -17.05
N HIS A 256 -2.52 -12.51 -17.18
CA HIS A 256 -1.54 -11.77 -17.96
C HIS A 256 -0.41 -12.69 -18.42
N SER A 257 0.35 -12.27 -19.44
CA SER A 257 1.46 -13.07 -20.00
C SER A 257 2.61 -13.34 -19.03
N ASP A 258 2.77 -12.52 -18.00
CA ASP A 258 3.80 -12.64 -16.95
C ASP A 258 3.31 -13.35 -15.68
N GLY A 259 2.03 -13.73 -15.62
CA GLY A 259 1.40 -14.44 -14.50
C GLY A 259 -0.03 -14.01 -14.25
N ASN A 260 -0.78 -14.79 -13.49
CA ASN A 260 -2.14 -14.46 -13.11
C ASN A 260 -2.13 -13.64 -11.82
N PRO A 261 -2.56 -12.37 -11.84
CA PRO A 261 -2.72 -11.61 -10.60
C PRO A 261 -3.85 -12.21 -9.74
N ASP A 262 -3.78 -11.97 -8.42
CA ASP A 262 -4.88 -12.31 -7.50
C ASP A 262 -5.92 -11.17 -7.52
N GLU A 263 -6.74 -11.12 -8.58
CA GLU A 263 -7.75 -10.08 -8.77
C GLU A 263 -8.79 -10.07 -7.65
N ASP A 264 -9.06 -11.22 -7.04
CA ASP A 264 -9.98 -11.34 -5.92
C ASP A 264 -9.47 -10.57 -4.71
N THR A 265 -8.20 -10.74 -4.38
CA THR A 265 -7.53 -9.99 -3.30
C THR A 265 -7.38 -8.52 -3.68
N ILE A 266 -6.99 -8.18 -4.91
CA ILE A 266 -6.88 -6.78 -5.37
C ILE A 266 -8.19 -6.04 -5.10
N MET A 267 -9.32 -6.57 -5.58
CA MET A 267 -10.64 -5.95 -5.43
C MET A 267 -11.10 -5.89 -3.96
N ALA A 268 -10.92 -6.97 -3.21
CA ALA A 268 -11.33 -7.04 -1.80
C ALA A 268 -10.51 -6.09 -0.93
N GLN A 269 -9.19 -6.03 -1.13
CA GLN A 269 -8.30 -5.22 -0.32
C GLN A 269 -8.34 -3.73 -0.72
N ALA A 270 -8.56 -3.42 -2.00
CA ALA A 270 -8.84 -2.06 -2.44
C ALA A 270 -10.15 -1.55 -1.82
N GLN A 271 -11.22 -2.37 -1.83
CA GLN A 271 -12.48 -2.02 -1.18
C GLN A 271 -12.31 -1.80 0.32
N ALA A 272 -11.64 -2.71 1.02
CA ALA A 272 -11.43 -2.62 2.47
C ALA A 272 -10.63 -1.37 2.90
N ARG A 273 -9.76 -0.85 2.01
CA ARG A 273 -8.92 0.33 2.28
C ARG A 273 -9.47 1.61 1.66
N GLY A 274 -10.58 1.56 0.92
CA GLY A 274 -11.14 2.71 0.19
C GLY A 274 -10.24 3.19 -0.96
N LEU A 275 -9.44 2.29 -1.55
CA LEU A 275 -8.62 2.56 -2.73
C LEU A 275 -9.45 2.43 -4.00
N GLY A 276 -9.15 3.25 -5.00
CA GLY A 276 -9.70 3.13 -6.35
C GLY A 276 -9.16 1.90 -7.07
N TYR A 277 -9.97 1.32 -7.97
CA TYR A 277 -9.49 0.36 -8.96
C TYR A 277 -10.19 0.56 -10.31
N ILE A 278 -9.44 0.35 -11.40
CA ILE A 278 -9.88 0.49 -12.79
C ILE A 278 -9.35 -0.72 -13.56
N GLY A 279 -10.24 -1.60 -14.04
CA GLY A 279 -9.83 -2.83 -14.71
C GLY A 279 -9.47 -2.61 -16.19
N TRP A 280 -8.56 -3.36 -16.71
CA TRP A 280 -8.22 -3.42 -18.13
C TRP A 280 -8.97 -4.60 -18.77
N SER A 281 -9.70 -4.42 -19.88
CA SER A 281 -10.29 -3.21 -20.42
C SER A 281 -11.71 -3.52 -20.93
N TRP A 282 -12.49 -2.51 -21.33
CA TRP A 282 -13.86 -2.73 -21.79
C TRP A 282 -13.95 -3.71 -22.96
N SER A 283 -13.20 -3.45 -24.04
CA SER A 283 -13.06 -4.35 -25.21
C SER A 283 -12.02 -3.83 -26.18
N GLY A 284 -11.59 -4.65 -27.12
CA GLY A 284 -10.73 -4.28 -28.24
C GLY A 284 -9.29 -4.73 -28.07
N ASN A 285 -8.98 -5.57 -27.11
CA ASN A 285 -7.69 -6.22 -27.01
C ASN A 285 -7.44 -7.15 -28.19
N SER A 286 -6.19 -7.29 -28.59
CA SER A 286 -5.76 -8.13 -29.70
C SER A 286 -4.37 -8.69 -29.45
N GLY A 287 -3.89 -9.56 -30.34
CA GLY A 287 -2.53 -10.09 -30.25
C GLY A 287 -2.31 -11.14 -29.16
N GLY A 288 -3.37 -11.83 -28.71
CA GLY A 288 -3.30 -12.90 -27.73
C GLY A 288 -3.65 -12.47 -26.31
N VAL A 289 -4.08 -11.22 -26.11
CA VAL A 289 -4.53 -10.69 -24.81
C VAL A 289 -6.03 -10.39 -24.76
N GLU A 290 -6.80 -10.98 -25.69
CA GLU A 290 -8.26 -10.83 -25.78
C GLU A 290 -9.00 -11.35 -24.54
N TYR A 291 -8.35 -12.17 -23.73
CA TYR A 291 -8.88 -12.62 -22.43
C TYR A 291 -9.09 -11.45 -21.43
N LEU A 292 -8.49 -10.29 -21.70
CA LEU A 292 -8.70 -9.08 -20.87
C LEU A 292 -9.93 -8.25 -21.32
N ASP A 293 -10.59 -8.59 -22.43
CA ASP A 293 -11.85 -7.96 -22.80
C ASP A 293 -12.95 -8.29 -21.79
N MET A 294 -13.65 -7.26 -21.31
CA MET A 294 -14.81 -7.43 -20.40
C MET A 294 -16.10 -7.74 -21.17
N VAL A 295 -16.19 -7.28 -22.40
CA VAL A 295 -17.29 -7.60 -23.33
C VAL A 295 -16.73 -7.98 -24.70
N THR A 296 -17.39 -8.92 -25.37
CA THR A 296 -17.00 -9.36 -26.69
C THR A 296 -17.37 -8.30 -27.74
N GLY A 297 -16.41 -7.77 -28.47
CA GLY A 297 -16.64 -6.89 -29.63
C GLY A 297 -17.46 -5.64 -29.29
N PHE A 298 -17.21 -5.03 -28.13
CA PHE A 298 -17.92 -3.85 -27.61
C PHE A 298 -19.42 -4.06 -27.37
N ASN A 299 -19.91 -5.29 -27.41
CA ASN A 299 -21.31 -5.60 -27.15
C ASN A 299 -21.57 -5.69 -25.63
N PRO A 300 -22.29 -4.73 -25.02
CA PRO A 300 -22.53 -4.75 -23.57
C PRO A 300 -23.37 -5.94 -23.09
N ASN A 301 -24.08 -6.61 -23.98
CA ASN A 301 -24.89 -7.79 -23.64
C ASN A 301 -24.08 -9.10 -23.71
N SER A 302 -22.78 -9.04 -24.02
CA SER A 302 -21.92 -10.21 -24.17
C SER A 302 -20.71 -10.11 -23.23
N LEU A 303 -20.98 -10.21 -21.91
CA LEU A 303 -19.93 -10.26 -20.90
C LEU A 303 -19.04 -11.48 -21.09
N THR A 304 -17.76 -11.29 -20.93
CA THR A 304 -16.77 -12.36 -20.77
C THR A 304 -16.72 -12.81 -19.30
N PRO A 305 -16.02 -13.90 -18.97
CA PRO A 305 -15.79 -14.27 -17.57
C PRO A 305 -15.12 -13.15 -16.77
N TRP A 306 -14.17 -12.42 -17.38
CA TRP A 306 -13.54 -11.26 -16.76
C TRP A 306 -14.54 -10.11 -16.53
N GLY A 307 -15.35 -9.79 -17.54
CA GLY A 307 -16.40 -8.79 -17.39
C GLY A 307 -17.40 -9.15 -16.28
N GLU A 308 -17.85 -10.41 -16.23
CA GLU A 308 -18.73 -10.86 -15.15
C GLU A 308 -18.06 -10.73 -13.78
N ARG A 309 -16.78 -11.10 -13.66
CA ARG A 309 -16.03 -11.03 -12.40
C ARG A 309 -15.91 -9.59 -11.87
N ILE A 310 -15.42 -8.66 -12.70
CA ILE A 310 -15.15 -7.28 -12.25
C ILE A 310 -16.43 -6.45 -12.08
N LEU A 311 -17.43 -6.68 -12.93
CA LEU A 311 -18.65 -5.86 -12.92
C LEU A 311 -19.66 -6.35 -11.87
N ASN A 312 -19.91 -7.68 -11.81
CA ASN A 312 -21.00 -8.27 -11.02
C ASN A 312 -20.50 -9.12 -9.83
N GLY A 313 -19.24 -9.55 -9.82
CA GLY A 313 -18.68 -10.41 -8.77
C GLY A 313 -18.55 -9.73 -7.42
N ALA A 314 -18.08 -10.47 -6.43
CA ALA A 314 -17.83 -9.97 -5.08
C ALA A 314 -16.83 -8.79 -5.11
N ASN A 315 -17.11 -7.71 -4.39
CA ASN A 315 -16.41 -6.44 -4.43
C ASN A 315 -16.33 -5.79 -5.83
N GLY A 316 -17.20 -6.22 -6.74
CA GLY A 316 -17.28 -5.72 -8.11
C GLY A 316 -17.84 -4.30 -8.21
N ILE A 317 -17.71 -3.72 -9.40
CA ILE A 317 -18.07 -2.33 -9.68
C ILE A 317 -19.52 -2.04 -9.30
N ARG A 318 -20.46 -2.88 -9.72
CA ARG A 318 -21.91 -2.68 -9.46
C ARG A 318 -22.24 -2.63 -7.96
N GLN A 319 -21.51 -3.39 -7.16
CA GLN A 319 -21.74 -3.49 -5.73
C GLN A 319 -21.09 -2.34 -4.95
N THR A 320 -19.91 -1.87 -5.39
CA THR A 320 -19.03 -0.99 -4.58
C THR A 320 -18.94 0.43 -5.10
N SER A 321 -19.39 0.70 -6.32
CA SER A 321 -19.33 2.04 -6.92
C SER A 321 -20.36 2.98 -6.32
N ARG A 322 -19.97 4.26 -6.21
CA ARG A 322 -20.87 5.36 -5.87
C ARG A 322 -20.65 6.46 -6.91
N GLU A 323 -21.75 7.03 -7.40
CA GLU A 323 -21.69 8.11 -8.37
C GLU A 323 -21.11 9.37 -7.74
N ALA A 324 -20.32 10.13 -8.51
CA ALA A 324 -19.78 11.41 -8.05
C ALA A 324 -20.89 12.41 -7.74
N THR A 325 -20.72 13.19 -6.67
CA THR A 325 -21.73 14.16 -6.20
C THR A 325 -22.01 15.25 -7.21
N ILE A 326 -21.03 15.58 -8.07
CA ILE A 326 -21.19 16.55 -9.17
C ILE A 326 -22.32 16.14 -10.14
N TYR A 327 -22.68 14.88 -10.20
CA TYR A 327 -23.77 14.36 -11.01
C TYR A 327 -25.08 14.14 -10.22
N GLY A 328 -25.16 14.65 -8.99
CA GLY A 328 -26.30 14.45 -8.11
C GLY A 328 -26.28 13.13 -7.34
N GLY A 329 -25.16 12.42 -7.39
CA GLY A 329 -24.88 11.21 -6.61
C GLY A 329 -24.76 11.46 -5.10
N GLY A 330 -25.36 12.51 -4.58
CA GLY A 330 -25.32 12.93 -3.19
C GLY A 330 -26.06 12.03 -2.19
N GLY A 331 -26.12 10.74 -2.47
CA GLY A 331 -26.54 9.68 -1.58
C GLY A 331 -25.41 8.75 -1.18
N GLY A 332 -24.16 9.23 -1.09
CA GLY A 332 -23.10 8.50 -0.40
C GLY A 332 -23.54 8.31 1.03
N ASP A 333 -23.32 7.10 1.56
CA ASP A 333 -23.54 6.85 2.97
C ASP A 333 -22.76 7.88 3.81
N THR A 334 -23.48 8.61 4.63
CA THR A 334 -22.93 9.58 5.58
C THR A 334 -23.11 9.13 7.02
N GLU A 335 -23.70 7.94 7.20
CA GLU A 335 -23.98 7.37 8.49
C GLU A 335 -22.76 6.53 8.95
N PRO A 336 -22.05 6.94 9.98
CA PRO A 336 -20.94 6.14 10.48
C PRO A 336 -21.45 4.81 11.07
N PRO A 337 -20.67 3.73 10.99
CA PRO A 337 -20.97 2.50 11.70
C PRO A 337 -21.28 2.74 13.18
N THR A 338 -22.10 1.89 13.77
CA THR A 338 -22.31 1.91 15.22
C THR A 338 -20.98 1.72 15.94
N THR A 339 -20.85 2.34 17.12
CA THR A 339 -19.65 2.22 17.95
C THR A 339 -19.41 0.75 18.30
N PRO A 340 -18.18 0.21 18.08
CA PRO A 340 -17.84 -1.16 18.49
C PRO A 340 -18.00 -1.36 19.98
N GLY A 341 -18.28 -2.59 20.40
CA GLY A 341 -18.25 -2.96 21.82
C GLY A 341 -16.88 -2.68 22.43
N THR A 342 -16.83 -2.38 23.73
CA THR A 342 -15.55 -2.29 24.46
C THR A 342 -14.78 -3.60 24.30
N PRO A 343 -13.50 -3.56 23.87
CA PRO A 343 -12.71 -4.78 23.71
C PRO A 343 -12.60 -5.59 25.00
N VAL A 344 -12.53 -6.90 24.87
CA VAL A 344 -12.24 -7.84 25.95
C VAL A 344 -10.92 -8.53 25.62
N ALA A 345 -10.02 -8.61 26.61
CA ALA A 345 -8.74 -9.28 26.44
C ALA A 345 -8.87 -10.79 26.63
N SER A 346 -8.16 -11.54 25.80
CA SER A 346 -7.90 -12.98 25.97
C SER A 346 -6.42 -13.24 25.62
N ASN A 347 -5.91 -14.42 25.95
CA ASN A 347 -4.53 -14.84 25.67
C ASN A 347 -3.49 -13.75 26.03
N VAL A 348 -3.60 -13.20 27.25
CA VAL A 348 -2.66 -12.18 27.74
C VAL A 348 -1.34 -12.84 28.10
N THR A 349 -0.30 -12.54 27.34
CA THR A 349 1.08 -13.00 27.57
C THR A 349 1.97 -11.83 28.02
N ALA A 350 3.26 -12.06 28.17
CA ALA A 350 4.23 -11.00 28.47
C ALA A 350 4.41 -10.01 27.29
N THR A 351 4.17 -10.44 26.05
CA THR A 351 4.47 -9.66 24.86
C THR A 351 3.30 -9.53 23.88
N SER A 352 2.14 -10.09 24.21
CA SER A 352 0.95 -10.02 23.35
C SER A 352 -0.36 -10.03 24.13
N VAL A 353 -1.41 -9.52 23.50
CA VAL A 353 -2.80 -9.54 24.00
C VAL A 353 -3.72 -9.75 22.79
N THR A 354 -4.62 -10.73 22.87
CA THR A 354 -5.70 -10.88 21.88
C THR A 354 -6.92 -10.10 22.35
N LEU A 355 -7.44 -9.24 21.48
CA LEU A 355 -8.61 -8.40 21.70
C LEU A 355 -9.79 -8.94 20.90
N ASN A 356 -10.97 -8.98 21.50
CA ASN A 356 -12.23 -9.33 20.84
C ASN A 356 -13.28 -8.30 21.25
N TRP A 357 -14.17 -7.93 20.34
CA TRP A 357 -15.23 -6.94 20.62
C TRP A 357 -16.53 -7.30 19.93
N ALA A 358 -17.64 -6.76 20.42
CA ALA A 358 -18.92 -6.88 19.74
C ALA A 358 -18.87 -6.12 18.40
N ALA A 359 -19.28 -6.79 17.34
CA ALA A 359 -19.27 -6.22 15.99
C ALA A 359 -20.17 -4.99 15.90
N SER A 360 -19.75 -4.03 15.10
CA SER A 360 -20.57 -2.88 14.67
C SER A 360 -21.55 -3.30 13.58
N THR A 361 -22.61 -2.51 13.42
CA THR A 361 -23.53 -2.57 12.28
C THR A 361 -23.50 -1.25 11.52
N ASP A 362 -23.85 -1.28 10.27
CA ASP A 362 -23.89 -0.13 9.38
C ASP A 362 -24.93 -0.37 8.27
N ASN A 363 -25.52 0.72 7.73
CA ASN A 363 -26.53 0.65 6.67
C ASN A 363 -25.96 0.18 5.32
N THR A 364 -24.65 0.37 5.08
CA THR A 364 -23.93 -0.10 3.88
C THR A 364 -22.96 -1.24 4.18
N GLY A 365 -22.75 -1.54 5.45
CA GLY A 365 -21.90 -2.61 5.95
C GLY A 365 -20.57 -2.13 6.52
N VAL A 366 -20.08 -2.84 7.54
CA VAL A 366 -18.78 -2.57 8.19
C VAL A 366 -17.67 -3.18 7.35
N ALA A 367 -16.75 -2.34 6.87
CA ALA A 367 -15.57 -2.78 6.08
C ALA A 367 -14.40 -3.25 6.96
N GLY A 368 -14.34 -2.82 8.23
CA GLY A 368 -13.27 -3.21 9.15
C GLY A 368 -13.22 -2.34 10.40
N TYR A 369 -12.13 -2.52 11.14
CA TYR A 369 -11.90 -1.82 12.41
C TYR A 369 -10.50 -1.24 12.45
N ASP A 370 -10.33 -0.18 13.20
CA ASP A 370 -9.04 0.42 13.53
C ASP A 370 -8.81 0.28 15.04
N VAL A 371 -7.72 -0.39 15.39
CA VAL A 371 -7.35 -0.64 16.80
C VAL A 371 -6.28 0.36 17.22
N TYR A 372 -6.55 1.05 18.30
CA TYR A 372 -5.66 2.06 18.88
C TYR A 372 -5.12 1.60 20.22
N ARG A 373 -3.87 1.98 20.52
CA ARG A 373 -3.19 1.65 21.77
C ARG A 373 -2.60 2.90 22.42
N ALA A 374 -2.72 2.99 23.73
CA ALA A 374 -1.95 3.91 24.56
C ALA A 374 -1.28 3.14 25.69
N THR A 375 -0.07 3.56 26.10
CA THR A 375 0.65 2.97 27.24
C THR A 375 0.22 3.65 28.54
N GLY A 376 0.10 2.89 29.61
CA GLY A 376 -0.30 3.36 30.95
C GLY A 376 -1.80 3.20 31.21
N ALA A 377 -2.17 3.20 32.50
CA ALA A 377 -3.56 3.07 32.95
C ALA A 377 -4.40 4.32 32.71
N SER A 378 -3.76 5.48 32.52
CA SER A 378 -4.40 6.77 32.20
C SER A 378 -3.43 7.68 31.44
N GLY A 379 -3.91 8.81 30.91
CA GLY A 379 -3.09 9.70 30.09
C GLY A 379 -2.65 9.07 28.76
N GLY A 380 -1.65 9.65 28.12
CA GLY A 380 -1.08 9.15 26.85
C GLY A 380 -1.99 9.28 25.63
N THR A 381 -1.39 9.35 24.47
CA THR A 381 -2.09 9.44 23.17
C THR A 381 -2.31 8.04 22.62
N PHE A 382 -3.52 7.79 22.11
CA PHE A 382 -3.82 6.56 21.38
C PHE A 382 -3.23 6.61 19.98
N ALA A 383 -2.38 5.65 19.65
CA ALA A 383 -1.81 5.45 18.33
C ALA A 383 -2.45 4.22 17.65
N LEU A 384 -2.66 4.30 16.33
CA LEU A 384 -3.12 3.17 15.54
C LEU A 384 -2.08 2.04 15.57
N VAL A 385 -2.51 0.81 15.85
CA VAL A 385 -1.64 -0.37 15.95
C VAL A 385 -2.08 -1.53 15.06
N GLY A 386 -3.25 -1.42 14.41
CA GLY A 386 -3.73 -2.41 13.45
C GLY A 386 -5.10 -2.07 12.89
N SER A 387 -5.42 -2.65 11.73
CA SER A 387 -6.68 -2.42 11.00
C SER A 387 -7.28 -3.74 10.49
N PRO A 388 -7.76 -4.63 11.41
CA PRO A 388 -8.37 -5.89 11.02
C PRO A 388 -9.70 -5.70 10.30
N THR A 389 -10.08 -6.68 9.47
CA THR A 389 -11.40 -6.75 8.83
C THR A 389 -12.43 -7.52 9.68
N THR A 390 -11.98 -8.17 10.75
CA THR A 390 -12.80 -8.93 11.71
C THR A 390 -12.81 -8.25 13.07
N ASN A 391 -13.72 -8.63 13.93
CA ASN A 391 -13.87 -8.11 15.30
C ASN A 391 -12.90 -8.75 16.31
N THR A 392 -11.71 -9.13 15.87
CA THR A 392 -10.61 -9.65 16.69
C THR A 392 -9.27 -9.11 16.21
N PHE A 393 -8.33 -8.93 17.14
CA PHE A 393 -6.97 -8.47 16.82
C PHE A 393 -5.98 -8.93 17.89
N THR A 394 -4.81 -9.42 17.48
CA THR A 394 -3.73 -9.75 18.42
C THR A 394 -2.65 -8.66 18.36
N ALA A 395 -2.55 -7.88 19.41
CA ALA A 395 -1.47 -6.92 19.59
C ALA A 395 -0.21 -7.67 20.05
N THR A 396 0.88 -7.53 19.32
CA THR A 396 2.19 -8.13 19.59
C THR A 396 3.26 -7.06 19.88
N GLY A 397 4.48 -7.48 20.25
CA GLY A 397 5.58 -6.55 20.54
C GLY A 397 5.34 -5.66 21.76
N LEU A 398 4.56 -6.14 22.72
CA LEU A 398 4.29 -5.44 23.97
C LEU A 398 5.43 -5.67 24.98
N ALA A 399 5.65 -4.71 25.87
CA ALA A 399 6.56 -4.88 27.00
C ALA A 399 5.87 -5.67 28.13
N ALA A 400 6.63 -6.53 28.80
CA ALA A 400 6.14 -7.32 29.92
C ALA A 400 5.76 -6.45 31.12
N ALA A 401 4.85 -6.94 31.98
CA ALA A 401 4.35 -6.27 33.18
C ALA A 401 3.94 -4.79 32.94
N THR A 402 3.51 -4.49 31.74
CA THR A 402 3.19 -3.13 31.29
C THR A 402 1.69 -2.98 31.05
N THR A 403 1.12 -1.92 31.57
CA THR A 403 -0.30 -1.60 31.37
C THR A 403 -0.48 -0.86 30.07
N TYR A 404 -1.44 -1.32 29.26
CA TYR A 404 -1.88 -0.71 28.01
C TYR A 404 -3.38 -0.45 28.05
N ARG A 405 -3.80 0.54 27.27
CA ARG A 405 -5.21 0.76 26.96
C ARG A 405 -5.43 0.57 25.46
N PHE A 406 -6.53 -0.10 25.12
CA PHE A 406 -6.93 -0.34 23.74
C PHE A 406 -8.33 0.20 23.51
N SER A 407 -8.55 0.85 22.37
CA SER A 407 -9.87 1.23 21.89
C SER A 407 -9.98 0.91 20.41
N VAL A 408 -11.22 0.78 19.93
CA VAL A 408 -11.52 0.36 18.56
C VAL A 408 -12.50 1.34 17.92
N ARG A 409 -12.33 1.62 16.63
CA ARG A 409 -13.33 2.29 15.79
C ARG A 409 -13.68 1.37 14.62
N ALA A 410 -14.94 1.36 14.25
CA ALA A 410 -15.38 0.72 13.00
C ALA A 410 -15.31 1.70 11.84
N ARG A 411 -15.10 1.21 10.66
CA ARG A 411 -15.19 1.95 9.40
C ARG A 411 -16.01 1.15 8.40
N ASP A 412 -16.79 1.86 7.61
CA ASP A 412 -17.53 1.31 6.48
C ASP A 412 -16.70 1.31 5.19
N ALA A 413 -17.32 0.94 4.09
CA ALA A 413 -16.71 0.93 2.76
C ALA A 413 -16.62 2.35 2.15
N VAL A 414 -17.48 3.27 2.62
CA VAL A 414 -17.38 4.71 2.35
C VAL A 414 -16.84 5.30 3.64
N PRO A 415 -15.70 6.00 3.66
CA PRO A 415 -14.87 6.12 4.87
C PRO A 415 -15.49 6.92 6.03
N ASN A 416 -16.70 6.57 6.43
CA ASN A 416 -17.22 7.01 7.72
C ASN A 416 -16.58 6.14 8.81
N VAL A 417 -16.27 6.78 9.93
CA VAL A 417 -15.62 6.14 11.07
C VAL A 417 -16.48 6.36 12.30
N SER A 418 -16.77 5.28 13.00
CA SER A 418 -17.57 5.33 14.22
C SER A 418 -16.91 6.17 15.33
N ALA A 419 -17.69 6.50 16.35
CA ALA A 419 -17.12 6.88 17.63
C ALA A 419 -16.19 5.77 18.16
N SER A 420 -15.22 6.15 19.00
CA SER A 420 -14.32 5.19 19.64
C SER A 420 -15.09 4.34 20.66
N SER A 421 -14.82 3.04 20.70
CA SER A 421 -15.28 2.17 21.77
C SER A 421 -14.85 2.66 23.16
N GLY A 422 -15.42 2.12 24.21
CA GLY A 422 -14.83 2.18 25.55
C GLY A 422 -13.39 1.63 25.51
N ALA A 423 -12.50 2.19 26.34
CA ALA A 423 -11.13 1.72 26.41
C ALA A 423 -11.02 0.51 27.35
N LEU A 424 -10.47 -0.59 26.85
CA LEU A 424 -9.99 -1.70 27.69
C LEU A 424 -8.66 -1.31 28.32
N THR A 425 -8.52 -1.49 29.60
CA THR A 425 -7.22 -1.44 30.30
C THR A 425 -6.77 -2.86 30.59
N VAL A 426 -5.59 -3.24 30.15
CA VAL A 426 -5.01 -4.57 30.36
C VAL A 426 -3.53 -4.46 30.68
N THR A 427 -3.06 -5.26 31.61
CA THR A 427 -1.64 -5.37 31.94
C THR A 427 -1.12 -6.68 31.38
N THR A 428 -0.06 -6.62 30.56
CA THR A 428 0.64 -7.82 30.07
C THR A 428 1.16 -8.63 31.26
N ALA A 429 1.24 -9.93 31.07
CA ALA A 429 1.83 -10.79 32.10
C ALA A 429 3.25 -10.28 32.43
N SER A 430 3.67 -10.45 33.67
CA SER A 430 5.07 -10.23 34.02
C SER A 430 5.89 -11.18 33.14
N GLY A 431 6.81 -10.65 32.38
CA GLY A 431 7.87 -11.46 31.80
C GLY A 431 8.55 -12.15 32.97
N GLY A 432 8.51 -13.47 33.02
CA GLY A 432 9.12 -14.20 34.13
C GLY A 432 10.52 -13.64 34.33
N GLY A 433 10.77 -13.07 35.47
CA GLY A 433 12.10 -12.58 35.87
C GLY A 433 13.11 -13.70 35.55
N GLY A 434 14.29 -13.35 35.05
CA GLY A 434 15.29 -14.27 34.56
C GLY A 434 15.34 -15.56 35.34
N GLY A 435 15.04 -16.71 34.67
CA GLY A 435 15.11 -17.99 35.31
C GLY A 435 13.96 -18.98 35.08
N ALA A 436 12.89 -18.64 34.35
CA ALA A 436 11.83 -19.59 34.02
C ALA A 436 12.26 -20.65 32.99
N CYS A 437 13.48 -20.57 32.46
CA CYS A 437 14.07 -21.54 31.55
C CYS A 437 15.57 -21.69 31.81
N ARG A 438 16.07 -22.89 31.54
CA ARG A 438 17.49 -23.19 31.48
C ARG A 438 17.81 -23.84 30.16
N VAL A 439 18.89 -23.38 29.52
CA VAL A 439 19.40 -23.95 28.27
C VAL A 439 20.80 -24.51 28.52
N THR A 440 20.97 -25.80 28.21
CA THR A 440 22.29 -26.42 28.16
C THR A 440 22.67 -26.61 26.70
N TYR A 441 23.82 -26.06 26.32
CA TYR A 441 24.36 -26.17 24.96
C TYR A 441 25.69 -26.89 24.98
N SER A 442 25.87 -27.85 24.07
CA SER A 442 27.14 -28.49 23.83
C SER A 442 27.38 -28.66 22.33
N ALA A 443 28.60 -28.43 21.89
CA ALA A 443 29.00 -28.65 20.50
C ALA A 443 30.24 -29.56 20.42
N THR A 444 30.18 -30.52 19.49
CA THR A 444 31.32 -31.42 19.18
C THR A 444 31.77 -31.14 17.77
N ASN A 445 33.03 -30.71 17.60
CA ASN A 445 33.63 -30.46 16.30
C ASN A 445 34.02 -31.78 15.64
N TRP A 446 33.83 -31.86 14.33
CA TRP A 446 34.26 -33.04 13.54
C TRP A 446 35.73 -32.92 13.19
N GLY A 447 36.49 -33.97 13.49
CA GLY A 447 37.91 -33.99 13.15
C GLY A 447 38.16 -33.91 11.64
N GLY A 448 39.03 -32.98 11.22
CA GLY A 448 39.42 -32.81 9.81
C GLY A 448 38.45 -31.98 8.93
N SER A 449 37.43 -31.38 9.51
CA SER A 449 36.47 -30.51 8.79
C SER A 449 36.04 -29.33 9.65
N ASN A 450 35.48 -28.27 9.02
CA ASN A 450 34.91 -27.14 9.73
C ASN A 450 33.44 -27.39 10.13
N GLY A 451 33.06 -28.64 10.39
CA GLY A 451 31.71 -29.01 10.80
C GLY A 451 31.63 -29.34 12.29
N PHE A 452 30.44 -29.22 12.86
CA PHE A 452 30.13 -29.57 14.24
C PHE A 452 28.72 -30.11 14.39
N THR A 453 28.48 -30.80 15.50
CA THR A 453 27.14 -31.19 15.96
C THR A 453 26.85 -30.45 17.25
N ALA A 454 25.72 -29.75 17.30
CA ALA A 454 25.23 -29.08 18.50
C ALA A 454 24.06 -29.86 19.12
N ASN A 455 24.12 -30.09 20.42
CA ASN A 455 23.03 -30.61 21.22
C ASN A 455 22.57 -29.49 22.19
N VAL A 456 21.29 -29.28 22.24
CA VAL A 456 20.66 -28.24 23.06
C VAL A 456 19.56 -28.87 23.89
N THR A 457 19.60 -28.69 25.20
CA THR A 457 18.52 -29.10 26.10
C THR A 457 17.81 -27.86 26.61
N VAL A 458 16.51 -27.76 26.34
CA VAL A 458 15.62 -26.72 26.86
C VAL A 458 14.90 -27.29 28.08
N THR A 459 15.00 -26.62 29.23
CA THR A 459 14.31 -26.99 30.46
C THR A 459 13.40 -25.87 30.91
N ASN A 460 12.13 -26.15 31.16
CA ASN A 460 11.23 -25.23 31.84
C ASN A 460 11.51 -25.25 33.36
N THR A 461 12.11 -24.20 33.89
CA THR A 461 12.37 -24.05 35.33
C THR A 461 11.31 -23.19 36.03
N GLY A 462 10.29 -22.76 35.30
CA GLY A 462 9.16 -22.00 35.83
C GLY A 462 8.13 -22.87 36.53
N SER A 463 7.20 -22.22 37.23
CA SER A 463 6.09 -22.87 37.95
C SER A 463 4.88 -23.20 37.07
N SER A 464 4.85 -22.72 35.84
CA SER A 464 3.77 -22.94 34.86
C SER A 464 4.31 -23.67 33.63
N ALA A 465 3.47 -24.44 32.94
CA ALA A 465 3.86 -25.08 31.68
C ALA A 465 4.20 -24.03 30.63
N LEU A 466 5.25 -24.27 29.85
CA LEU A 466 5.46 -23.59 28.56
C LEU A 466 4.57 -24.29 27.53
N ASP A 467 3.72 -23.52 26.84
CA ASP A 467 2.77 -24.03 25.85
C ASP A 467 3.07 -23.32 24.52
N GLY A 468 3.86 -23.97 23.70
CA GLY A 468 4.55 -23.35 22.57
C GLY A 468 5.81 -22.58 22.97
N TRP A 469 6.96 -22.90 22.36
CA TRP A 469 8.20 -22.19 22.64
C TRP A 469 9.04 -21.98 21.39
N THR A 470 9.72 -20.84 21.37
CA THR A 470 10.77 -20.49 20.41
C THR A 470 12.03 -20.17 21.19
N LEU A 471 13.09 -20.89 20.91
CA LEU A 471 14.43 -20.65 21.45
C LEU A 471 15.21 -19.79 20.46
N ASP A 472 15.73 -18.67 20.94
CA ASP A 472 16.57 -17.77 20.14
C ASP A 472 17.95 -17.58 20.78
N PHE A 473 18.98 -17.52 19.94
CA PHE A 473 20.34 -17.17 20.32
C PHE A 473 21.14 -16.67 19.09
N ALA A 474 22.31 -16.06 19.32
CA ALA A 474 23.15 -15.57 18.24
C ALA A 474 24.55 -16.18 18.26
N TYR A 475 25.12 -16.41 17.09
CA TYR A 475 26.53 -16.76 16.93
C TYR A 475 27.38 -15.52 16.62
N ALA A 476 28.45 -15.35 17.42
CA ALA A 476 29.35 -14.21 17.28
C ALA A 476 30.50 -14.41 16.26
N ALA A 477 30.79 -15.68 15.86
CA ALA A 477 31.96 -16.03 15.04
C ALA A 477 31.59 -16.62 13.65
N GLY A 478 30.43 -16.30 13.14
CA GLY A 478 30.03 -16.69 11.78
C GLY A 478 29.66 -18.16 11.58
N GLN A 479 29.35 -18.87 12.67
CA GLN A 479 28.83 -20.24 12.59
C GLN A 479 27.51 -20.27 11.81
N ARG A 480 27.25 -21.42 11.13
CA ARG A 480 26.04 -21.65 10.35
C ARG A 480 25.38 -22.95 10.71
N VAL A 481 24.05 -22.88 10.92
CA VAL A 481 23.19 -24.05 11.07
C VAL A 481 22.98 -24.71 9.71
N ILE A 482 23.06 -26.03 9.66
CA ILE A 482 22.69 -26.83 8.47
C ILE A 482 21.31 -27.45 8.75
N PRO A 483 20.24 -26.98 8.09
CA PRO A 483 18.92 -27.60 8.21
C PRO A 483 18.90 -29.04 7.69
N PRO A 484 17.95 -29.90 8.18
CA PRO A 484 16.80 -29.52 9.01
C PRO A 484 17.07 -29.53 10.52
N GLY A 485 18.18 -30.11 11.03
CA GLY A 485 18.34 -30.36 12.46
C GLY A 485 17.33 -31.40 12.99
N TRP A 486 17.18 -31.51 14.32
CA TRP A 486 16.21 -32.42 14.94
C TRP A 486 15.56 -31.77 16.18
N GLY A 487 14.35 -32.20 16.50
CA GLY A 487 13.61 -31.81 17.68
C GLY A 487 13.01 -30.39 17.64
N ALA A 488 13.32 -29.60 16.63
CA ALA A 488 12.75 -28.26 16.39
C ALA A 488 12.80 -27.90 14.90
N VAL A 489 12.05 -26.88 14.49
CA VAL A 489 12.22 -26.21 13.19
C VAL A 489 13.29 -25.14 13.34
N TRP A 490 14.43 -25.32 12.68
CA TRP A 490 15.60 -24.47 12.78
C TRP A 490 15.67 -23.46 11.65
N SER A 491 16.00 -22.22 11.98
CA SER A 491 16.27 -21.14 11.02
C SER A 491 17.43 -20.27 11.51
N GLN A 492 18.13 -19.62 10.56
CA GLN A 492 19.19 -18.67 10.88
C GLN A 492 19.16 -17.47 9.95
N SER A 493 19.22 -16.26 10.52
CA SER A 493 19.33 -15.01 9.76
C SER A 493 20.72 -14.85 9.12
N ALA A 494 20.84 -13.96 8.13
CA ALA A 494 22.14 -13.56 7.57
C ALA A 494 23.06 -12.94 8.63
N GLY A 495 22.49 -12.29 9.66
CA GLY A 495 23.21 -11.65 10.77
C GLY A 495 23.74 -12.63 11.83
N GLY A 496 23.39 -13.91 11.75
CA GLY A 496 23.88 -14.93 12.70
C GLY A 496 22.88 -15.32 13.79
N ASP A 497 21.71 -14.67 13.88
CA ASP A 497 20.68 -15.04 14.84
C ASP A 497 20.04 -16.37 14.45
N VAL A 498 19.93 -17.28 15.41
CA VAL A 498 19.37 -18.62 15.25
C VAL A 498 18.06 -18.69 16.01
N SER A 499 17.05 -19.27 15.38
CA SER A 499 15.75 -19.54 15.98
C SER A 499 15.39 -21.01 15.83
N ALA A 500 14.85 -21.61 16.89
CA ALA A 500 14.36 -22.98 16.93
C ALA A 500 12.93 -23.00 17.48
N VAL A 501 11.95 -23.32 16.64
CA VAL A 501 10.54 -23.42 17.02
C VAL A 501 10.20 -24.87 17.36
N ASN A 502 9.46 -25.08 18.45
CA ASN A 502 9.01 -26.42 18.85
C ASN A 502 8.28 -27.19 17.73
N LEU A 503 8.30 -28.51 17.83
CA LEU A 503 7.40 -29.39 17.09
C LEU A 503 6.15 -29.69 17.94
N ASP A 504 5.09 -30.21 17.32
CA ASP A 504 3.82 -30.49 18.01
C ASP A 504 3.99 -31.40 19.23
N TRP A 505 4.87 -32.41 19.14
CA TRP A 505 5.09 -33.41 20.20
C TRP A 505 5.84 -32.85 21.42
N ASN A 506 6.58 -31.76 21.29
CA ASN A 506 7.35 -31.15 22.38
C ASN A 506 6.97 -29.69 22.64
N ALA A 507 5.85 -29.22 22.10
CA ALA A 507 5.34 -27.86 22.25
C ALA A 507 5.03 -27.55 23.72
N ARG A 508 4.59 -28.56 24.49
CA ARG A 508 4.24 -28.38 25.89
C ARG A 508 5.32 -28.94 26.82
N LEU A 509 5.97 -28.07 27.58
CA LEU A 509 6.91 -28.44 28.64
C LEU A 509 6.31 -28.12 30.01
N ALA A 510 5.94 -29.14 30.78
CA ALA A 510 5.49 -28.99 32.18
C ALA A 510 6.61 -28.36 33.03
N PRO A 511 6.31 -27.81 34.23
CA PRO A 511 7.32 -27.37 35.16
C PRO A 511 8.38 -28.47 35.42
N ASN A 512 9.65 -28.09 35.33
CA ASN A 512 10.84 -28.95 35.43
C ASN A 512 10.99 -29.99 34.28
N ALA A 513 10.12 -30.00 33.28
CA ALA A 513 10.32 -30.85 32.10
C ALA A 513 11.38 -30.29 31.16
N SER A 514 12.02 -31.16 30.40
CA SER A 514 13.06 -30.82 29.43
C SER A 514 12.79 -31.48 28.09
N THR A 515 13.28 -30.87 27.02
CA THR A 515 13.33 -31.46 25.68
C THR A 515 14.72 -31.28 25.08
N GLY A 516 15.19 -32.32 24.39
CA GLY A 516 16.46 -32.32 23.65
C GLY A 516 16.22 -32.01 22.18
N ILE A 517 16.95 -31.05 21.66
CA ILE A 517 16.94 -30.63 20.25
C ILE A 517 18.37 -30.46 19.76
N GLY A 518 18.58 -30.32 18.46
CA GLY A 518 19.92 -30.07 17.97
C GLY A 518 20.03 -29.95 16.47
N PHE A 519 21.24 -29.73 16.00
CA PHE A 519 21.53 -29.51 14.59
C PHE A 519 23.00 -29.83 14.29
N THR A 520 23.30 -29.96 13.02
CA THR A 520 24.67 -29.90 12.50
C THR A 520 24.95 -28.49 11.99
N GLY A 521 26.20 -28.07 12.04
CA GLY A 521 26.59 -26.73 11.59
C GLY A 521 28.01 -26.69 11.02
N THR A 522 28.35 -25.52 10.46
CA THR A 522 29.70 -25.19 10.01
C THR A 522 30.24 -23.97 10.75
N TYR A 523 31.55 -23.88 10.84
CA TYR A 523 32.24 -22.71 11.41
C TYR A 523 33.49 -22.39 10.60
N ASN A 524 34.02 -21.16 10.76
CA ASN A 524 35.26 -20.75 10.13
C ASN A 524 36.25 -20.28 11.20
N GLY A 525 37.32 -21.08 11.39
CA GLY A 525 38.38 -20.79 12.36
C GLY A 525 38.04 -21.22 13.79
N SER A 526 37.04 -20.64 14.43
CA SER A 526 36.66 -20.98 15.82
C SER A 526 35.17 -21.30 15.95
N ASN A 527 34.81 -22.12 16.94
CA ASN A 527 33.43 -22.50 17.23
C ASN A 527 33.09 -22.25 18.71
N PRO A 528 33.06 -20.95 19.17
CA PRO A 528 32.62 -20.65 20.50
C PRO A 528 31.12 -20.91 20.68
N ALA A 529 30.74 -21.40 21.87
CA ALA A 529 29.34 -21.54 22.24
C ALA A 529 28.62 -20.18 22.31
N PRO A 530 27.32 -20.13 22.02
CA PRO A 530 26.50 -18.94 22.30
C PRO A 530 26.54 -18.60 23.80
N THR A 531 26.53 -17.30 24.11
CA THR A 531 26.66 -16.83 25.51
C THR A 531 25.31 -16.50 26.16
N SER A 532 24.26 -16.38 25.37
CA SER A 532 22.92 -16.05 25.85
C SER A 532 21.85 -16.76 25.03
N PHE A 533 20.77 -17.12 25.70
CA PHE A 533 19.60 -17.79 25.10
C PHE A 533 18.34 -17.13 25.64
N THR A 534 17.33 -17.04 24.79
CA THR A 534 15.98 -16.63 25.19
C THR A 534 14.94 -17.66 24.78
N ILE A 535 13.89 -17.82 25.57
CA ILE A 535 12.68 -18.57 25.18
C ILE A 535 11.50 -17.61 25.18
N ASN A 536 10.82 -17.50 24.03
CA ASN A 536 9.72 -16.55 23.82
C ASN A 536 10.12 -15.13 24.23
N GLY A 537 11.37 -14.73 23.93
CA GLY A 537 11.93 -13.41 24.26
C GLY A 537 12.38 -13.25 25.72
N ASN A 538 12.25 -14.26 26.58
CA ASN A 538 12.68 -14.23 28.00
C ASN A 538 14.05 -14.87 28.16
N ALA A 539 14.97 -14.21 28.86
CA ALA A 539 16.32 -14.71 29.09
C ALA A 539 16.30 -16.00 29.91
N CYS A 540 17.05 -17.01 29.46
CA CYS A 540 17.26 -18.27 30.16
C CYS A 540 18.59 -18.29 30.89
N THR A 541 18.65 -19.05 31.99
CA THR A 541 19.94 -19.42 32.58
C THR A 541 20.67 -20.41 31.69
N THR A 542 21.98 -20.30 31.60
CA THR A 542 22.85 -21.27 30.93
C THR A 542 23.30 -22.33 31.91
N GLY A 543 23.28 -23.63 31.50
CA GLY A 543 23.67 -24.74 32.32
C GLY A 543 24.91 -25.47 31.79
#